data_cdc237b435d173ec27abf5ea12f9e109
#
_entry.id   cdc237b435d173ec27abf5ea12f9e109
#
_cell.length_a   1.000
_cell.length_b   1.000
_cell.length_c   1.000
_cell.angle_alpha   90.00
_cell.angle_beta   90.00
_cell.angle_gamma   90.00
#
_symmetry.space_group_name_H-M   'P 1'
#
loop_
_entity.id
_entity.type
_entity.pdbx_description
1 polymer ?
#
loop_
_entity_poly.entity_id
_entity_poly.type
_entity_poly.pdbx_seq_one_letter_code
_entity_poly.pdbx_strand_id
1 'polypeptide(L)'
;MLEKAITYAMATLETNASMGLIVASPTAGSAGIVPGLLLALQEIYHFSDEETEKVLFNAGAIGYLAMRNATVAGAVGGCQAETGVAAAMAASAATELMGGTPLQCTYAASTVLMNMLGLVCDPVGGLVEYPCQNRNASGVSIALVAAEMALAGITQLIPLDEMITIMYTVGRKLPAELRETALGGCAAAPSACEACHMCE
;
A
#
# COMPACT_ATOMS: atom_id res chain seq x y z
N MET A 1 -13.20 -13.73 -0.82
CA MET A 1 -12.16 -12.93 -1.52
C MET A 1 -11.42 -12.02 -0.55
N LEU A 2 -12.03 -10.98 -0.04
CA LEU A 2 -11.38 -9.96 0.80
C LEU A 2 -10.73 -10.56 2.06
N GLU A 3 -11.41 -11.45 2.79
CA GLU A 3 -10.87 -12.12 3.97
C GLU A 3 -9.54 -12.84 3.67
N LYS A 4 -9.47 -13.59 2.56
CA LYS A 4 -8.26 -14.29 2.14
C LYS A 4 -7.11 -13.33 1.84
N ALA A 5 -7.40 -12.25 1.11
CA ALA A 5 -6.41 -11.24 0.77
C ALA A 5 -5.86 -10.52 2.02
N ILE A 6 -6.73 -10.19 2.98
CA ILE A 6 -6.35 -9.63 4.29
C ILE A 6 -5.45 -10.62 5.04
N THR A 7 -5.82 -11.90 5.10
CA THR A 7 -5.05 -12.92 5.78
C THR A 7 -3.63 -13.03 5.21
N TYR A 8 -3.48 -13.06 3.90
CA TYR A 8 -2.17 -13.14 3.25
C TYR A 8 -1.33 -11.87 3.47
N ALA A 9 -1.96 -10.69 3.40
CA ALA A 9 -1.27 -9.44 3.67
C ALA A 9 -0.75 -9.37 5.11
N MET A 10 -1.55 -9.75 6.08
CA MET A 10 -1.15 -9.79 7.49
C MET A 10 -0.10 -10.86 7.76
N ALA A 11 -0.24 -12.07 7.20
CA ALA A 11 0.75 -13.12 7.34
C ALA A 11 2.13 -12.72 6.78
N THR A 12 2.15 -11.97 5.68
CA THR A 12 3.40 -11.42 5.12
C THR A 12 4.06 -10.46 6.11
N LEU A 13 3.30 -9.55 6.72
CA LEU A 13 3.84 -8.60 7.70
C LEU A 13 4.25 -9.30 9.00
N GLU A 14 3.54 -10.33 9.43
CA GLU A 14 3.93 -11.16 10.58
C GLU A 14 5.27 -11.88 10.30
N THR A 15 5.43 -12.40 9.08
CA THR A 15 6.70 -12.99 8.63
C THR A 15 7.83 -11.96 8.66
N ASN A 16 7.57 -10.71 8.22
CA ASN A 16 8.54 -9.63 8.28
C ASN A 16 8.91 -9.28 9.74
N ALA A 17 7.92 -9.14 10.62
CA ALA A 17 8.14 -8.84 12.04
C ALA A 17 8.95 -9.95 12.75
N SER A 18 8.76 -11.20 12.34
CA SER A 18 9.49 -12.37 12.83
C SER A 18 10.87 -12.55 12.19
N MET A 19 11.40 -11.55 11.46
CA MET A 19 12.68 -11.61 10.75
C MET A 19 12.73 -12.69 9.64
N GLY A 20 11.59 -13.09 9.11
CA GLY A 20 11.49 -13.99 7.97
C GLY A 20 11.79 -13.31 6.64
N LEU A 21 11.94 -14.10 5.58
CA LEU A 21 12.20 -13.59 4.24
C LEU A 21 10.92 -13.08 3.59
N ILE A 22 10.90 -11.80 3.21
CA ILE A 22 9.85 -11.17 2.41
C ILE A 22 10.47 -10.40 1.24
N VAL A 23 9.65 -10.01 0.28
CA VAL A 23 10.05 -9.12 -0.82
C VAL A 23 9.41 -7.75 -0.60
N ALA A 24 10.22 -6.71 -0.51
CA ALA A 24 9.73 -5.33 -0.39
C ALA A 24 8.92 -4.92 -1.63
N SER A 25 7.69 -4.38 -1.44
CA SER A 25 6.82 -3.94 -2.52
C SER A 25 5.91 -2.76 -2.11
N PRO A 26 6.35 -1.48 -2.23
CA PRO A 26 7.71 -1.05 -2.55
C PRO A 26 8.67 -1.07 -1.35
N THR A 27 8.17 -1.18 -0.12
CA THR A 27 8.96 -1.25 1.13
C THR A 27 8.65 -2.52 1.91
N ALA A 28 9.46 -2.84 2.93
CA ALA A 28 9.19 -3.96 3.82
C ALA A 28 7.89 -3.76 4.62
N GLY A 29 7.61 -2.52 5.06
CA GLY A 29 6.42 -2.18 5.85
C GLY A 29 5.10 -2.25 5.09
N SER A 30 5.14 -2.33 3.77
CA SER A 30 3.96 -2.47 2.90
C SER A 30 3.98 -3.75 2.05
N ALA A 31 4.90 -4.66 2.34
CA ALA A 31 5.19 -5.85 1.53
C ALA A 31 4.03 -6.85 1.41
N GLY A 32 3.02 -6.75 2.27
CA GLY A 32 1.88 -7.68 2.27
C GLY A 32 0.80 -7.37 1.24
N ILE A 33 0.71 -6.14 0.75
CA ILE A 33 -0.45 -5.69 -0.03
C ILE A 33 -0.47 -6.33 -1.42
N VAL A 34 0.62 -6.26 -2.15
CA VAL A 34 0.70 -6.81 -3.52
C VAL A 34 0.50 -8.32 -3.51
N PRO A 35 1.29 -9.12 -2.75
CA PRO A 35 1.08 -10.56 -2.73
C PRO A 35 -0.27 -10.95 -2.12
N GLY A 36 -0.74 -10.24 -1.09
CA GLY A 36 -2.02 -10.53 -0.44
C GLY A 36 -3.19 -10.48 -1.42
N LEU A 37 -3.25 -9.43 -2.24
CA LEU A 37 -4.33 -9.31 -3.23
C LEU A 37 -4.16 -10.28 -4.40
N LEU A 38 -2.96 -10.36 -5.00
CA LEU A 38 -2.75 -11.16 -6.21
C LEU A 38 -2.88 -12.66 -5.95
N LEU A 39 -2.34 -13.18 -4.85
CA LEU A 39 -2.50 -14.60 -4.49
C LEU A 39 -3.96 -14.95 -4.19
N ALA A 40 -4.71 -14.06 -3.54
CA ALA A 40 -6.12 -14.30 -3.30
C ALA A 40 -6.94 -14.32 -4.61
N LEU A 41 -6.64 -13.43 -5.57
CA LEU A 41 -7.24 -13.45 -6.91
C LEU A 41 -6.87 -14.72 -7.66
N GLN A 42 -5.59 -15.08 -7.68
CA GLN A 42 -5.09 -16.29 -8.33
C GLN A 42 -5.83 -17.54 -7.87
N GLU A 43 -5.95 -17.73 -6.56
CA GLU A 43 -6.60 -18.92 -6.02
C GLU A 43 -8.12 -18.96 -6.26
N ILE A 44 -8.79 -17.81 -6.19
CA ILE A 44 -10.26 -17.77 -6.32
C ILE A 44 -10.71 -17.87 -7.77
N TYR A 45 -9.99 -17.22 -8.67
CA TYR A 45 -10.33 -17.19 -10.09
C TYR A 45 -9.53 -18.19 -10.93
N HIS A 46 -8.64 -18.97 -10.28
CA HIS A 46 -7.82 -20.01 -10.91
C HIS A 46 -6.88 -19.46 -12.01
N PHE A 47 -6.34 -18.26 -11.80
CA PHE A 47 -5.29 -17.74 -12.68
C PHE A 47 -4.03 -18.61 -12.55
N SER A 48 -3.33 -18.79 -13.66
CA SER A 48 -2.05 -19.48 -13.70
C SER A 48 -0.94 -18.64 -13.05
N ASP A 49 0.16 -19.29 -12.69
CA ASP A 49 1.36 -18.58 -12.20
C ASP A 49 1.87 -17.61 -13.26
N GLU A 50 1.86 -17.99 -14.56
CA GLU A 50 2.30 -17.12 -15.65
C GLU A 50 1.45 -15.85 -15.77
N GLU A 51 0.13 -15.93 -15.62
CA GLU A 51 -0.76 -14.75 -15.64
C GLU A 51 -0.49 -13.85 -14.44
N THR A 52 -0.30 -14.44 -13.27
CA THR A 52 -0.01 -13.69 -12.04
C THR A 52 1.38 -13.03 -12.07
N GLU A 53 2.40 -13.73 -12.60
CA GLU A 53 3.74 -13.18 -12.78
C GLU A 53 3.76 -11.98 -13.75
N LYS A 54 3.02 -12.04 -14.84
CA LYS A 54 2.93 -10.93 -15.80
C LYS A 54 2.48 -9.63 -15.16
N VAL A 55 1.47 -9.66 -14.31
CA VAL A 55 0.94 -8.44 -13.69
C VAL A 55 1.85 -7.88 -12.58
N LEU A 56 2.85 -8.64 -12.12
CA LEU A 56 3.89 -8.10 -11.23
C LEU A 56 4.76 -7.05 -11.93
N PHE A 57 4.94 -7.14 -13.26
CA PHE A 57 5.64 -6.09 -14.02
C PHE A 57 4.85 -4.79 -14.02
N ASN A 58 3.51 -4.86 -14.13
CA ASN A 58 2.64 -3.69 -13.98
C ASN A 58 2.77 -3.10 -12.57
N ALA A 59 2.63 -3.92 -11.52
CA ALA A 59 2.84 -3.46 -10.16
C ALA A 59 4.20 -2.76 -10.01
N GLY A 60 5.26 -3.38 -10.51
CA GLY A 60 6.61 -2.83 -10.50
C GLY A 60 6.72 -1.49 -11.24
N ALA A 61 6.02 -1.33 -12.37
CA ALA A 61 6.00 -0.07 -13.12
C ALA A 61 5.37 1.07 -12.29
N ILE A 62 4.23 0.83 -11.64
CA ILE A 62 3.59 1.84 -10.77
C ILE A 62 4.51 2.22 -9.61
N GLY A 63 5.11 1.24 -8.92
CA GLY A 63 6.06 1.49 -7.83
C GLY A 63 7.29 2.28 -8.29
N TYR A 64 7.84 1.94 -9.47
CA TYR A 64 8.97 2.65 -10.06
C TYR A 64 8.63 4.10 -10.40
N LEU A 65 7.45 4.38 -10.97
CA LEU A 65 7.00 5.74 -11.26
C LEU A 65 6.91 6.58 -9.99
N ALA A 66 6.34 6.03 -8.91
CA ALA A 66 6.26 6.72 -7.62
C ALA A 66 7.65 6.96 -7.01
N MET A 67 8.54 5.96 -7.04
CA MET A 67 9.90 6.08 -6.52
C MET A 67 10.72 7.12 -7.30
N ARG A 68 10.57 7.16 -8.61
CA ARG A 68 11.35 8.06 -9.48
C ARG A 68 10.88 9.51 -9.42
N ASN A 69 9.57 9.74 -9.36
CA ASN A 69 8.97 11.07 -9.50
C ASN A 69 8.51 11.69 -8.18
N ALA A 70 8.50 10.90 -7.10
CA ALA A 70 8.08 11.31 -5.76
C ALA A 70 8.94 10.64 -4.68
N THR A 71 8.33 9.73 -3.93
CA THR A 71 8.98 8.92 -2.90
C THR A 71 8.13 7.69 -2.57
N VAL A 72 8.76 6.65 -2.04
CA VAL A 72 8.09 5.49 -1.44
C VAL A 72 8.43 5.35 0.05
N ALA A 73 9.13 6.33 0.62
CA ALA A 73 9.57 6.29 2.02
C ALA A 73 8.58 7.00 2.95
N GLY A 74 8.15 6.31 4.00
CA GLY A 74 7.28 6.85 5.06
C GLY A 74 7.88 8.07 5.77
N ALA A 75 9.19 8.06 6.00
CA ALA A 75 9.94 9.17 6.60
C ALA A 75 9.91 10.47 5.76
N VAL A 76 9.70 10.36 4.46
CA VAL A 76 9.64 11.51 3.55
C VAL A 76 8.22 11.93 3.26
N GLY A 77 7.34 10.99 2.97
CA GLY A 77 6.00 11.25 2.44
C GLY A 77 4.84 10.76 3.31
N GLY A 78 5.09 10.20 4.48
CA GLY A 78 4.07 9.54 5.29
C GLY A 78 3.71 8.15 4.73
N CYS A 79 2.84 7.43 5.40
CA CYS A 79 2.41 6.10 4.99
C CYS A 79 1.61 6.09 3.66
N GLN A 80 1.09 7.23 3.21
CA GLN A 80 0.53 7.39 1.86
C GLN A 80 1.56 7.06 0.76
N ALA A 81 2.84 7.39 0.99
CA ALA A 81 3.92 7.08 0.05
C ALA A 81 4.35 5.60 0.13
N GLU A 82 4.13 4.95 1.23
CA GLU A 82 4.49 3.55 1.47
C GLU A 82 3.32 2.61 1.18
N THR A 83 2.34 2.59 2.08
CA THR A 83 1.13 1.76 1.96
C THR A 83 0.25 2.21 0.79
N GLY A 84 0.14 3.53 0.55
CA GLY A 84 -0.63 4.07 -0.58
C GLY A 84 -0.05 3.66 -1.93
N VAL A 85 1.27 3.72 -2.09
CA VAL A 85 1.91 3.26 -3.33
C VAL A 85 1.79 1.75 -3.48
N ALA A 86 1.99 0.95 -2.42
CA ALA A 86 1.81 -0.50 -2.46
C ALA A 86 0.37 -0.89 -2.89
N ALA A 87 -0.63 -0.22 -2.32
CA ALA A 87 -2.03 -0.43 -2.69
C ALA A 87 -2.32 0.01 -4.14
N ALA A 88 -1.70 1.08 -4.63
CA ALA A 88 -1.80 1.51 -6.03
C ALA A 88 -1.16 0.48 -6.99
N MET A 89 0.00 -0.08 -6.63
CA MET A 89 0.65 -1.20 -7.33
C MET A 89 -0.29 -2.40 -7.42
N ALA A 90 -0.86 -2.81 -6.30
CA ALA A 90 -1.78 -3.94 -6.22
C ALA A 90 -3.08 -3.71 -7.00
N ALA A 91 -3.66 -2.51 -6.92
CA ALA A 91 -4.89 -2.16 -7.65
C ALA A 91 -4.69 -2.20 -9.16
N SER A 92 -3.58 -1.63 -9.66
CA SER A 92 -3.23 -1.64 -11.08
C SER A 92 -3.05 -3.07 -11.59
N ALA A 93 -2.26 -3.89 -10.88
CA ALA A 93 -2.01 -5.28 -11.23
C ALA A 93 -3.28 -6.14 -11.17
N ALA A 94 -4.12 -5.95 -10.16
CA ALA A 94 -5.41 -6.65 -10.05
C ALA A 94 -6.36 -6.27 -11.19
N THR A 95 -6.39 -4.99 -11.59
CA THR A 95 -7.17 -4.52 -12.74
C THR A 95 -6.74 -5.22 -14.03
N GLU A 96 -5.43 -5.32 -14.28
CA GLU A 96 -4.89 -6.03 -15.44
C GLU A 96 -5.21 -7.53 -15.38
N LEU A 97 -4.98 -8.18 -14.24
CA LEU A 97 -5.25 -9.60 -14.05
C LEU A 97 -6.72 -9.96 -14.33
N MET A 98 -7.63 -9.06 -13.97
CA MET A 98 -9.07 -9.19 -14.22
C MET A 98 -9.49 -8.73 -15.61
N GLY A 99 -8.57 -8.48 -16.54
CA GLY A 99 -8.82 -8.15 -17.94
C GLY A 99 -9.06 -6.67 -18.23
N GLY A 100 -8.70 -5.78 -17.32
CA GLY A 100 -8.78 -4.34 -17.52
C GLY A 100 -7.74 -3.81 -18.51
N THR A 101 -8.08 -2.70 -19.14
CA THR A 101 -7.19 -1.98 -20.07
C THR A 101 -6.07 -1.23 -19.34
N PRO A 102 -4.96 -0.87 -20.01
CA PRO A 102 -3.91 -0.06 -19.40
C PRO A 102 -4.41 1.27 -18.80
N LEU A 103 -5.41 1.89 -19.43
CA LEU A 103 -6.02 3.11 -18.91
C LEU A 103 -6.79 2.85 -17.60
N GLN A 104 -7.53 1.75 -17.52
CA GLN A 104 -8.21 1.35 -16.29
C GLN A 104 -7.22 1.04 -15.17
N CYS A 105 -6.07 0.45 -15.49
CA CYS A 105 -4.99 0.22 -14.52
C CYS A 105 -4.48 1.54 -13.91
N THR A 106 -4.28 2.57 -14.73
CA THR A 106 -3.89 3.90 -14.22
C THR A 106 -4.99 4.57 -13.41
N TYR A 107 -6.26 4.38 -13.77
CA TYR A 107 -7.40 4.87 -13.00
C TYR A 107 -7.48 4.21 -11.62
N ALA A 108 -7.29 2.89 -11.54
CA ALA A 108 -7.26 2.17 -10.27
C ALA A 108 -6.15 2.70 -9.36
N ALA A 109 -4.92 2.83 -9.89
CA ALA A 109 -3.79 3.37 -9.14
C ALA A 109 -4.04 4.81 -8.66
N SER A 110 -4.57 5.68 -9.52
CA SER A 110 -4.92 7.07 -9.16
C SER A 110 -5.99 7.11 -8.07
N THR A 111 -7.03 6.28 -8.16
CA THR A 111 -8.09 6.17 -7.14
C THR A 111 -7.52 5.82 -5.78
N VAL A 112 -6.61 4.86 -5.72
CA VAL A 112 -5.94 4.48 -4.45
C VAL A 112 -5.18 5.66 -3.86
N LEU A 113 -4.30 6.30 -4.64
CA LEU A 113 -3.50 7.42 -4.16
C LEU A 113 -4.38 8.56 -3.64
N MET A 114 -5.47 8.88 -4.35
CA MET A 114 -6.42 9.90 -3.93
C MET A 114 -7.08 9.56 -2.59
N ASN A 115 -7.51 8.32 -2.40
CA ASN A 115 -8.21 7.89 -1.19
C ASN A 115 -7.29 7.73 0.03
N MET A 116 -5.98 7.63 -0.19
CA MET A 116 -4.98 7.48 0.86
C MET A 116 -4.17 8.74 1.12
N LEU A 117 -4.54 9.89 0.52
CA LEU A 117 -3.87 11.17 0.77
C LEU A 117 -3.94 11.54 2.26
N GLY A 118 -2.80 11.98 2.78
CA GLY A 118 -2.67 12.39 4.18
C GLY A 118 -2.45 11.25 5.16
N LEU A 119 -2.36 9.99 4.73
CA LEU A 119 -2.05 8.89 5.63
C LEU A 119 -0.64 9.06 6.21
N VAL A 120 -0.60 9.28 7.52
CA VAL A 120 0.61 9.52 8.29
C VAL A 120 1.41 8.25 8.53
N CYS A 121 2.71 8.35 8.82
CA CYS A 121 3.55 7.23 9.23
C CYS A 121 3.90 7.39 10.71
N ASP A 122 3.27 6.60 11.56
CA ASP A 122 3.28 6.74 13.02
C ASP A 122 3.43 5.39 13.75
N PRO A 123 4.49 4.62 13.43
CA PRO A 123 4.69 3.28 13.99
C PRO A 123 4.93 3.33 15.50
N VAL A 124 4.20 2.51 16.25
CA VAL A 124 4.35 2.39 17.71
C VAL A 124 5.73 1.79 18.03
N GLY A 125 6.46 2.45 18.92
CA GLY A 125 7.81 2.04 19.26
C GLY A 125 8.81 2.11 18.10
N GLY A 126 8.46 2.74 16.97
CA GLY A 126 9.28 2.75 15.76
C GLY A 126 9.34 1.41 15.03
N LEU A 127 8.53 0.42 15.43
CA LEU A 127 8.52 -0.92 14.86
C LEU A 127 7.48 -1.06 13.73
N VAL A 128 7.83 -1.83 12.70
CA VAL A 128 6.96 -2.10 11.55
C VAL A 128 5.97 -3.23 11.89
N GLU A 129 5.22 -3.03 12.97
CA GLU A 129 4.21 -3.95 13.48
C GLU A 129 2.86 -3.27 13.59
N TYR A 130 2.71 -2.30 14.48
CA TYR A 130 1.46 -1.56 14.65
C TYR A 130 1.66 -0.08 14.35
N PRO A 131 0.84 0.54 13.49
CA PRO A 131 -0.35 0.01 12.80
C PRO A 131 -0.06 -0.62 11.43
N CYS A 132 1.20 -0.93 11.08
CA CYS A 132 1.59 -1.35 9.74
C CYS A 132 0.87 -2.63 9.28
N GLN A 133 0.71 -3.64 10.13
CA GLN A 133 -0.05 -4.86 9.80
C GLN A 133 -1.50 -4.52 9.42
N ASN A 134 -2.19 -3.71 10.24
CA ASN A 134 -3.57 -3.29 9.98
C ASN A 134 -3.69 -2.44 8.69
N ARG A 135 -2.67 -1.62 8.40
CA ARG A 135 -2.63 -0.81 7.18
C ARG A 135 -2.41 -1.65 5.93
N ASN A 136 -1.69 -2.76 6.00
CA ASN A 136 -1.60 -3.69 4.89
C ASN A 136 -2.97 -4.34 4.61
N ALA A 137 -3.69 -4.78 5.63
CA ALA A 137 -5.06 -5.28 5.50
C ALA A 137 -6.01 -4.24 4.88
N SER A 138 -5.94 -2.98 5.34
CA SER A 138 -6.73 -1.89 4.78
C SER A 138 -6.31 -1.56 3.34
N GLY A 139 -5.00 -1.59 3.06
CA GLY A 139 -4.45 -1.35 1.72
C GLY A 139 -4.95 -2.33 0.67
N VAL A 140 -5.03 -3.63 1.02
CA VAL A 140 -5.64 -4.65 0.16
C VAL A 140 -7.10 -4.31 -0.14
N SER A 141 -7.86 -3.89 0.86
CA SER A 141 -9.28 -3.54 0.72
C SER A 141 -9.48 -2.37 -0.23
N ILE A 142 -8.68 -1.30 -0.05
CA ILE A 142 -8.73 -0.11 -0.92
C ILE A 142 -8.29 -0.45 -2.34
N ALA A 143 -7.27 -1.29 -2.51
CA ALA A 143 -6.80 -1.74 -3.81
C ALA A 143 -7.88 -2.52 -4.56
N LEU A 144 -8.58 -3.44 -3.89
CA LEU A 144 -9.68 -4.20 -4.49
C LEU A 144 -10.83 -3.27 -4.91
N VAL A 145 -11.26 -2.36 -4.04
CA VAL A 145 -12.31 -1.38 -4.36
C VAL A 145 -11.92 -0.54 -5.58
N ALA A 146 -10.68 -0.06 -5.65
CA ALA A 146 -10.21 0.75 -6.78
C ALA A 146 -10.16 -0.03 -8.10
N ALA A 147 -9.75 -1.29 -8.07
CA ALA A 147 -9.76 -2.18 -9.22
C ALA A 147 -11.19 -2.41 -9.73
N GLU A 148 -12.12 -2.74 -8.82
CA GLU A 148 -13.54 -2.93 -9.17
C GLU A 148 -14.17 -1.66 -9.77
N MET A 149 -13.87 -0.47 -9.21
CA MET A 149 -14.34 0.80 -9.75
C MET A 149 -13.85 1.01 -11.19
N ALA A 150 -12.56 0.77 -11.44
CA ALA A 150 -11.97 0.93 -12.76
C ALA A 150 -12.55 -0.07 -13.78
N LEU A 151 -12.71 -1.33 -13.38
CA LEU A 151 -13.33 -2.39 -14.22
C LEU A 151 -14.81 -2.08 -14.52
N ALA A 152 -15.52 -1.48 -13.57
CA ALA A 152 -16.90 -1.01 -13.77
C ALA A 152 -16.99 0.23 -14.70
N GLY A 153 -15.86 0.76 -15.18
CA GLY A 153 -15.82 1.89 -16.10
C GLY A 153 -15.83 3.27 -15.43
N ILE A 154 -15.59 3.35 -14.13
CA ILE A 154 -15.45 4.62 -13.42
C ILE A 154 -14.11 5.25 -13.80
N THR A 155 -14.16 6.42 -14.40
CA THR A 155 -12.98 7.18 -14.84
C THR A 155 -12.46 8.09 -13.73
N GLN A 156 -11.19 8.48 -13.81
CA GLN A 156 -10.58 9.42 -12.89
C GLN A 156 -10.36 10.79 -13.56
N LEU A 157 -10.73 11.84 -12.83
CA LEU A 157 -10.49 13.22 -13.26
C LEU A 157 -9.00 13.57 -13.18
N ILE A 158 -8.31 13.08 -12.15
CA ILE A 158 -6.90 13.38 -11.90
C ILE A 158 -6.06 12.21 -12.41
N PRO A 159 -5.21 12.41 -13.44
CA PRO A 159 -4.33 11.38 -13.95
C PRO A 159 -3.33 10.89 -12.89
N LEU A 160 -2.81 9.68 -13.07
CA LEU A 160 -1.86 9.07 -12.14
C LEU A 160 -0.60 9.93 -11.90
N ASP A 161 -0.05 10.54 -12.94
CA ASP A 161 1.15 11.38 -12.85
C ASP A 161 0.94 12.59 -11.94
N GLU A 162 -0.22 13.22 -12.05
CA GLU A 162 -0.61 14.32 -11.18
C GLU A 162 -0.84 13.83 -9.75
N MET A 163 -1.49 12.68 -9.55
CA MET A 163 -1.71 12.10 -8.24
C MET A 163 -0.41 11.75 -7.51
N ILE A 164 0.58 11.23 -8.21
CA ILE A 164 1.93 10.98 -7.65
C ILE A 164 2.54 12.29 -7.16
N THR A 165 2.44 13.35 -7.94
CA THR A 165 2.95 14.69 -7.58
C THR A 165 2.19 15.27 -6.39
N ILE A 166 0.87 15.13 -6.36
CA ILE A 166 0.00 15.58 -5.25
C ILE A 166 0.37 14.83 -3.96
N MET A 167 0.49 13.51 -4.03
CA MET A 167 0.89 12.67 -2.89
C MET A 167 2.22 13.15 -2.29
N TYR A 168 3.24 13.40 -3.14
CA TYR A 168 4.53 13.92 -2.69
C TYR A 168 4.39 15.28 -2.01
N THR A 169 3.64 16.19 -2.63
CA THR A 169 3.42 17.55 -2.10
C THR A 169 2.71 17.54 -0.76
N VAL A 170 1.69 16.69 -0.60
CA VAL A 170 0.96 16.50 0.67
C VAL A 170 1.90 15.90 1.71
N GLY A 171 2.64 14.84 1.36
CA GLY A 171 3.58 14.19 2.27
C GLY A 171 4.65 15.13 2.83
N ARG A 172 5.19 16.02 1.97
CA ARG A 172 6.18 17.05 2.40
C ARG A 172 5.61 18.08 3.36
N LYS A 173 4.30 18.23 3.43
CA LYS A 173 3.61 19.14 4.37
C LYS A 173 3.22 18.48 5.69
N LEU A 174 3.34 17.16 5.79
CA LEU A 174 3.11 16.48 7.06
C LEU A 174 4.16 16.94 8.09
N PRO A 175 3.76 17.20 9.34
CA PRO A 175 4.69 17.48 10.43
C PRO A 175 5.70 16.34 10.64
N ALA A 176 6.86 16.65 11.19
CA ALA A 176 7.93 15.67 11.40
C ALA A 176 7.51 14.50 12.30
N GLU A 177 6.70 14.78 13.31
CA GLU A 177 6.16 13.79 14.27
C GLU A 177 5.23 12.76 13.61
N LEU A 178 4.74 13.02 12.39
CA LEU A 178 3.85 12.14 11.62
C LEU A 178 4.55 11.46 10.43
N ARG A 179 5.89 11.50 10.40
CA ARG A 179 6.72 10.94 9.35
C ARG A 179 7.74 9.94 9.90
N GLU A 180 7.25 8.81 10.42
CA GLU A 180 8.07 7.65 10.88
C GLU A 180 9.00 7.96 12.06
N THR A 181 8.70 8.98 12.85
CA THR A 181 9.53 9.38 14.01
C THR A 181 9.08 8.74 15.33
N ALA A 182 7.95 8.07 15.34
CA ALA A 182 7.29 7.54 16.54
C ALA A 182 6.96 8.62 17.62
N LEU A 183 6.88 9.90 17.21
CA LEU A 183 6.63 11.03 18.11
C LEU A 183 5.17 11.51 18.10
N GLY A 184 4.35 11.02 17.17
CA GLY A 184 2.97 11.47 17.00
C GLY A 184 2.04 10.38 16.51
N GLY A 185 0.77 10.73 16.28
CA GLY A 185 -0.23 9.78 15.81
C GLY A 185 -0.46 8.61 16.77
N CYS A 186 -0.60 7.39 16.24
CA CYS A 186 -0.78 6.18 17.05
C CYS A 186 0.36 5.95 18.05
N ALA A 187 1.59 6.32 17.70
CA ALA A 187 2.75 6.13 18.56
C ALA A 187 2.69 6.98 19.84
N ALA A 188 2.00 8.12 19.80
CA ALA A 188 1.83 9.01 20.95
C ALA A 188 0.59 8.69 21.81
N ALA A 189 -0.16 7.62 21.51
CA ALA A 189 -1.29 7.22 22.32
C ALA A 189 -0.83 6.69 23.69
N PRO A 190 -1.49 7.03 24.82
CA PRO A 190 -1.08 6.54 26.15
C PRO A 190 -0.95 5.01 26.20
N SER A 191 -1.89 4.28 25.63
CA SER A 191 -1.84 2.81 25.56
C SER A 191 -0.67 2.28 24.72
N ALA A 192 -0.24 3.02 23.70
CA ALA A 192 0.92 2.65 22.89
C ALA A 192 2.22 2.83 23.70
N CYS A 193 2.33 3.92 24.45
CA CYS A 193 3.46 4.16 25.36
C CYS A 193 3.56 3.08 26.43
N GLU A 194 2.45 2.71 27.05
CA GLU A 194 2.41 1.62 28.03
C GLU A 194 2.86 0.27 27.43
N ALA A 195 2.43 -0.03 26.18
CA ALA A 195 2.76 -1.29 25.52
C ALA A 195 4.21 -1.39 25.06
N CYS A 196 4.81 -0.29 24.60
CA CYS A 196 6.15 -0.32 24.03
C CYS A 196 7.27 -0.07 25.06
N HIS A 197 6.96 0.33 26.30
CA HIS A 197 7.91 0.67 27.37
C HIS A 197 9.04 1.66 26.95
N MET A 198 8.81 2.43 25.87
CA MET A 198 9.84 3.34 25.29
C MET A 198 9.59 4.82 25.58
N CYS A 199 8.50 5.12 26.29
CA CYS A 199 8.08 6.49 26.60
C CYS A 199 8.42 6.92 28.04
N GLU A 200 9.36 6.24 28.71
CA GLU A 200 9.87 6.62 30.04
C GLU A 200 11.01 7.64 29.96
#